data_6888e75bfacd5d601c259472d1a2753d
#
_entry.id   6888e75bfacd5d601c259472d1a2753d
#
_cell.length_a   1.000
_cell.length_b   1.000
_cell.length_c   1.000
_cell.angle_alpha   90.00
_cell.angle_beta   90.00
_cell.angle_gamma   90.00
#
_symmetry.space_group_name_H-M   'P 1'
#
loop_
_entity.id
_entity.type
_entity.pdbx_description
1 polymer ?
#
loop_
_entity_poly.entity_id
_entity_poly.type
_entity_poly.pdbx_seq_one_letter_code
_entity_poly.pdbx_strand_id
1 'polypeptide(L)'
;ATYMDLTMLESCTAIDDTTVEFKLTKPCVTFIYTVAQVGIVPENAYSDQFGLSADQIIGSGPYKMAQWDKGQQFILEANEDYYGEQPAIKRAVVLVQEEDARFVAAQAGNVDIALTSATLATTDIDGMHVEKVDSVDNRGITLPTVPDEGKTTEDGYKIGNNITCDVNVRKALCYGIDRNQIID
;
A
#
# COMPACT_ATOMS: atom_id res chain seq x y z
N ALA A 1 1.85 7.96 9.34
CA ALA A 1 0.42 7.64 9.17
C ALA A 1 0.24 6.16 9.43
N THR A 2 -0.60 5.80 10.40
CA THR A 2 -0.91 4.41 10.69
C THR A 2 -1.95 3.97 9.67
N TYR A 3 -1.56 3.14 8.72
CA TYR A 3 -2.46 2.60 7.70
C TYR A 3 -3.35 1.45 8.21
N MET A 4 -3.22 1.10 9.50
CA MET A 4 -3.97 0.02 10.10
C MET A 4 -4.99 0.55 11.11
N ASP A 5 -6.25 0.16 10.95
CA ASP A 5 -7.29 0.45 11.93
C ASP A 5 -7.28 -0.64 13.02
N LEU A 6 -6.71 -0.30 14.16
CA LEU A 6 -6.67 -1.14 15.35
C LEU A 6 -7.69 -0.70 16.42
N THR A 7 -8.62 0.19 16.09
CA THR A 7 -9.60 0.73 17.06
C THR A 7 -10.51 -0.33 17.66
N MET A 8 -10.67 -1.46 17.00
CA MET A 8 -11.45 -2.61 17.48
C MET A 8 -10.65 -3.59 18.34
N LEU A 9 -9.33 -3.43 18.44
CA LEU A 9 -8.47 -4.32 19.24
C LEU A 9 -8.62 -3.95 20.72
N GLU A 10 -9.10 -4.89 21.54
CA GLU A 10 -9.15 -4.74 23.00
C GLU A 10 -7.84 -5.19 23.65
N SER A 11 -7.30 -6.34 23.21
CA SER A 11 -6.02 -6.84 23.68
C SER A 11 -5.37 -7.78 22.66
N CYS A 12 -4.04 -7.90 22.78
CA CYS A 12 -3.23 -8.87 22.07
C CYS A 12 -2.33 -9.56 23.10
N THR A 13 -2.45 -10.88 23.23
CA THR A 13 -1.78 -11.65 24.29
C THR A 13 -1.14 -12.90 23.71
N ALA A 14 0.15 -13.10 24.02
CA ALA A 14 0.80 -14.38 23.76
C ALA A 14 0.31 -15.42 24.77
N ILE A 15 -0.34 -16.48 24.28
CA ILE A 15 -0.84 -17.58 25.10
C ILE A 15 0.27 -18.60 25.38
N ASP A 16 1.08 -18.88 24.37
CA ASP A 16 2.26 -19.74 24.42
C ASP A 16 3.26 -19.33 23.31
N ASP A 17 4.32 -20.10 23.15
CA ASP A 17 5.43 -19.80 22.20
C ASP A 17 4.98 -19.76 20.73
N THR A 18 3.80 -20.25 20.40
CA THR A 18 3.29 -20.36 19.02
C THR A 18 1.89 -19.78 18.82
N THR A 19 1.26 -19.30 19.88
CA THR A 19 -0.14 -18.88 19.87
C THR A 19 -0.28 -17.44 20.36
N VAL A 20 -0.91 -16.60 19.53
CA VAL A 20 -1.27 -15.22 19.89
C VAL A 20 -2.79 -15.08 19.83
N GLU A 21 -3.40 -14.54 20.89
CA GLU A 21 -4.80 -14.21 20.97
C GLU A 21 -5.05 -12.74 20.74
N PHE A 22 -5.92 -12.43 19.79
CA PHE A 22 -6.45 -11.07 19.57
C PHE A 22 -7.88 -11.01 20.07
N LYS A 23 -8.16 -10.20 21.09
CA LYS A 23 -9.49 -9.95 21.59
C LYS A 23 -10.03 -8.64 21.02
N LEU A 24 -11.22 -8.67 20.43
CA LEU A 24 -11.85 -7.53 19.81
C LEU A 24 -13.04 -7.03 20.66
N THR A 25 -13.26 -5.73 20.67
CA THR A 25 -14.40 -5.07 21.35
C THR A 25 -15.75 -5.47 20.76
N LYS A 26 -15.77 -5.85 19.48
CA LYS A 26 -16.94 -6.35 18.74
C LYS A 26 -16.51 -7.25 17.61
N PRO A 27 -17.37 -8.16 17.11
CA PRO A 27 -17.06 -8.98 15.94
C PRO A 27 -16.69 -8.14 14.72
N CYS A 28 -15.55 -8.45 14.08
CA CYS A 28 -15.07 -7.79 12.88
C CYS A 28 -14.49 -8.81 11.91
N VAL A 29 -15.24 -9.15 10.86
CA VAL A 29 -14.85 -10.17 9.87
C VAL A 29 -13.61 -9.74 9.09
N THR A 30 -13.41 -8.43 8.89
CA THR A 30 -12.29 -7.88 8.12
C THR A 30 -11.00 -7.74 8.94
N PHE A 31 -11.02 -7.99 10.25
CA PHE A 31 -9.86 -7.83 11.12
C PHE A 31 -8.68 -8.72 10.70
N ILE A 32 -8.94 -9.89 10.14
CA ILE A 32 -7.90 -10.77 9.62
C ILE A 32 -7.04 -10.10 8.53
N TYR A 33 -7.63 -9.26 7.69
CA TYR A 33 -6.90 -8.51 6.66
C TYR A 33 -6.04 -7.40 7.27
N THR A 34 -6.48 -6.81 8.38
CA THR A 34 -5.66 -5.86 9.16
C THR A 34 -4.43 -6.57 9.74
N VAL A 35 -4.62 -7.73 10.36
CA VAL A 35 -3.52 -8.51 10.93
C VAL A 35 -2.55 -8.99 9.86
N ALA A 36 -3.05 -9.37 8.68
CA ALA A 36 -2.20 -9.80 7.56
C ALA A 36 -1.23 -8.72 7.05
N GLN A 37 -1.46 -7.45 7.37
CA GLN A 37 -0.56 -6.34 7.03
C GLN A 37 0.49 -6.07 8.12
N VAL A 38 0.42 -6.73 9.27
CA VAL A 38 1.38 -6.55 10.37
C VAL A 38 2.63 -7.37 10.08
N GLY A 39 3.76 -6.70 9.92
CA GLY A 39 5.05 -7.38 9.82
C GLY A 39 5.45 -8.00 11.15
N ILE A 40 5.86 -9.26 11.11
CA ILE A 40 6.38 -9.98 12.29
C ILE A 40 7.89 -9.70 12.37
N VAL A 41 8.33 -9.15 13.46
CA VAL A 41 9.74 -8.77 13.71
C VAL A 41 10.21 -9.33 15.04
N PRO A 42 11.51 -9.63 15.20
CA PRO A 42 12.08 -10.02 16.50
C PRO A 42 12.01 -8.87 17.50
N GLU A 43 11.61 -9.13 18.73
CA GLU A 43 11.51 -8.15 19.81
C GLU A 43 12.82 -7.36 20.02
N ASN A 44 13.94 -8.06 19.97
CA ASN A 44 15.27 -7.48 20.22
C ASN A 44 15.84 -6.68 19.01
N ALA A 45 15.25 -6.81 17.82
CA ALA A 45 15.69 -6.10 16.62
C ALA A 45 14.81 -4.88 16.31
N TYR A 46 13.65 -4.77 16.96
CA TYR A 46 12.72 -3.66 16.75
C TYR A 46 13.04 -2.50 17.74
N SER A 47 13.08 -1.29 17.23
CA SER A 47 13.10 -0.07 18.04
C SER A 47 12.05 0.91 17.54
N ASP A 48 11.48 1.73 18.43
CA ASP A 48 10.50 2.78 18.10
C ASP A 48 11.09 3.92 17.27
N GLN A 49 12.37 3.84 16.90
CA GLN A 49 13.04 4.86 16.11
C GLN A 49 12.87 4.59 14.61
N PHE A 50 12.31 5.55 13.90
CA PHE A 50 12.37 5.60 12.45
C PHE A 50 13.84 5.68 12.01
N GLY A 51 14.25 4.80 11.12
CA GLY A 51 15.60 4.87 10.56
C GLY A 51 16.39 3.59 10.66
N LEU A 52 15.71 2.45 10.67
CA LEU A 52 16.34 1.13 10.58
C LEU A 52 17.38 1.10 9.44
N SER A 53 18.50 0.48 9.69
CA SER A 53 19.47 0.07 8.69
C SER A 53 19.06 -1.28 8.08
N ALA A 54 19.67 -1.66 6.96
CA ALA A 54 19.31 -2.90 6.26
C ALA A 54 19.45 -4.15 7.15
N ASP A 55 20.47 -4.19 8.02
CA ASP A 55 20.74 -5.27 8.97
C ASP A 55 19.73 -5.36 10.12
N GLN A 56 18.95 -4.31 10.37
CA GLN A 56 17.89 -4.27 11.38
C GLN A 56 16.53 -4.70 10.83
N ILE A 57 16.40 -4.81 9.49
CA ILE A 57 15.17 -5.25 8.84
C ILE A 57 15.17 -6.78 8.79
N ILE A 58 14.68 -7.38 9.86
CA ILE A 58 14.60 -8.83 10.02
C ILE A 58 13.14 -9.26 9.97
N GLY A 59 12.83 -10.15 9.04
CA GLY A 59 11.49 -10.71 8.86
C GLY A 59 11.54 -12.21 8.58
N SER A 60 10.38 -12.87 8.59
CA SER A 60 10.23 -14.30 8.31
C SER A 60 9.89 -14.62 6.85
N GLY A 61 9.99 -13.63 5.95
CA GLY A 61 9.62 -13.75 4.55
C GLY A 61 10.64 -14.50 3.68
N PRO A 62 10.30 -14.73 2.40
CA PRO A 62 11.14 -15.47 1.45
C PRO A 62 12.41 -14.71 1.04
N TYR A 63 12.51 -13.43 1.35
CA TYR A 63 13.68 -12.60 1.05
C TYR A 63 14.16 -11.86 2.29
N LYS A 64 15.49 -11.67 2.35
CA LYS A 64 16.19 -10.84 3.36
C LYS A 64 16.65 -9.54 2.70
N MET A 65 16.65 -8.44 3.45
CA MET A 65 17.23 -7.17 3.00
C MET A 65 18.74 -7.27 3.03
N ALA A 66 19.39 -7.20 1.86
CA ALA A 66 20.84 -7.21 1.74
C ALA A 66 21.44 -5.80 1.76
N GLN A 67 20.75 -4.83 1.14
CA GLN A 67 21.19 -3.43 1.07
C GLN A 67 19.98 -2.50 0.99
N TRP A 68 20.10 -1.32 1.58
CA TRP A 68 19.08 -0.29 1.48
C TRP A 68 19.72 1.09 1.28
N ASP A 69 19.63 1.61 0.07
CA ASP A 69 20.04 2.96 -0.28
C ASP A 69 18.79 3.84 -0.26
N LYS A 70 18.55 4.52 0.86
CA LYS A 70 17.30 5.26 1.14
C LYS A 70 16.97 6.24 0.00
N GLY A 71 15.77 6.12 -0.54
CA GLY A 71 15.25 6.96 -1.62
C GLY A 71 15.79 6.60 -3.02
N GLN A 72 16.63 5.58 -3.17
CA GLN A 72 17.22 5.16 -4.44
C GLN A 72 16.86 3.72 -4.80
N GLN A 73 17.26 2.77 -3.98
CA GLN A 73 17.04 1.35 -4.22
C GLN A 73 17.14 0.53 -2.94
N PHE A 74 16.67 -0.69 -3.02
CA PHE A 74 17.01 -1.73 -2.06
C PHE A 74 17.23 -3.07 -2.76
N ILE A 75 18.06 -3.90 -2.16
CA ILE A 75 18.46 -5.20 -2.68
C ILE A 75 17.96 -6.27 -1.73
N LEU A 76 17.27 -7.24 -2.30
CA LEU A 76 16.75 -8.41 -1.61
C LEU A 76 17.50 -9.64 -2.07
N GLU A 77 17.83 -10.53 -1.14
CA GLU A 77 18.38 -11.85 -1.39
C GLU A 77 17.46 -12.93 -0.84
N ALA A 78 17.38 -14.05 -1.53
CA ALA A 78 16.55 -15.18 -1.11
C ALA A 78 16.94 -15.62 0.32
N ASN A 79 15.94 -15.83 1.16
CA ASN A 79 16.12 -16.36 2.50
C ASN A 79 16.17 -17.88 2.44
N GLU A 80 17.36 -18.47 2.59
CA GLU A 80 17.56 -19.92 2.56
C GLU A 80 16.84 -20.65 3.70
N ASP A 81 16.58 -19.94 4.82
CA ASP A 81 15.86 -20.46 5.99
C ASP A 81 14.35 -20.25 5.90
N TYR A 82 13.83 -19.82 4.75
CA TYR A 82 12.40 -19.61 4.58
C TYR A 82 11.62 -20.91 4.72
N TYR A 83 10.57 -20.91 5.53
CA TYR A 83 9.76 -22.09 5.85
C TYR A 83 8.82 -22.55 4.72
N GLY A 84 8.63 -21.73 3.68
CA GLY A 84 7.82 -22.04 2.51
C GLY A 84 8.64 -22.44 1.31
N GLU A 85 8.06 -22.37 0.11
CA GLU A 85 8.75 -22.66 -1.14
C GLU A 85 9.85 -21.62 -1.41
N GLN A 86 11.03 -22.12 -1.75
CA GLN A 86 12.19 -21.27 -2.03
C GLN A 86 11.99 -20.42 -3.28
N PRO A 87 12.28 -19.10 -3.25
CA PRO A 87 12.16 -18.25 -4.42
C PRO A 87 13.07 -18.72 -5.56
N ALA A 88 12.54 -18.76 -6.78
CA ALA A 88 13.31 -19.03 -7.98
C ALA A 88 14.35 -17.92 -8.25
N ILE A 89 13.94 -16.65 -8.08
CA ILE A 89 14.83 -15.49 -8.21
C ILE A 89 15.63 -15.35 -6.91
N LYS A 90 16.94 -15.49 -7.00
CA LYS A 90 17.81 -15.46 -5.82
C LYS A 90 18.18 -14.06 -5.35
N ARG A 91 18.11 -13.07 -6.24
CA ARG A 91 18.41 -11.67 -5.93
C ARG A 91 17.50 -10.74 -6.72
N ALA A 92 16.89 -9.78 -6.05
CA ALA A 92 16.05 -8.75 -6.65
C ALA A 92 16.59 -7.37 -6.28
N VAL A 93 16.69 -6.48 -7.25
CA VAL A 93 17.04 -5.06 -7.05
C VAL A 93 15.79 -4.25 -7.32
N VAL A 94 15.31 -3.53 -6.31
CA VAL A 94 14.11 -2.69 -6.40
C VAL A 94 14.54 -1.23 -6.45
N LEU A 95 14.26 -0.58 -7.59
CA LEU A 95 14.56 0.83 -7.82
C LEU A 95 13.39 1.71 -7.36
N VAL A 96 13.67 2.77 -6.61
CA VAL A 96 12.70 3.77 -6.20
C VAL A 96 12.72 4.89 -7.21
N GLN A 97 11.71 4.97 -8.06
CA GLN A 97 11.62 5.93 -9.15
C GLN A 97 10.20 6.48 -9.30
N GLU A 98 10.07 7.69 -9.80
CA GLU A 98 8.79 8.25 -10.23
C GLU A 98 8.25 7.47 -11.45
N GLU A 99 6.94 7.54 -11.68
CA GLU A 99 6.25 6.72 -12.68
C GLU A 99 6.84 6.88 -14.08
N ASP A 100 7.04 8.11 -14.53
CA ASP A 100 7.59 8.38 -15.87
C ASP A 100 9.00 7.79 -16.04
N ALA A 101 9.84 7.90 -15.01
CA ALA A 101 11.19 7.33 -15.02
C ALA A 101 11.17 5.80 -15.07
N ARG A 102 10.26 5.16 -14.32
CA ARG A 102 10.06 3.70 -14.36
C ARG A 102 9.63 3.22 -15.76
N PHE A 103 8.71 3.97 -16.37
CA PHE A 103 8.23 3.64 -17.71
C PHE A 103 9.34 3.75 -18.75
N VAL A 104 10.14 4.82 -18.72
CA VAL A 104 11.31 4.98 -19.59
C VAL A 104 12.36 3.89 -19.35
N ALA A 105 12.58 3.50 -18.10
CA ALA A 105 13.50 2.41 -17.77
C ALA A 105 13.03 1.06 -18.35
N ALA A 106 11.72 0.81 -18.32
CA ALA A 106 11.12 -0.38 -18.95
C ALA A 106 11.28 -0.35 -20.47
N GLN A 107 11.00 0.78 -21.13
CA GLN A 107 11.19 0.95 -22.56
C GLN A 107 12.66 0.75 -23.02
N ALA A 108 13.60 1.14 -22.16
CA ALA A 108 15.02 0.98 -22.42
C ALA A 108 15.56 -0.44 -22.09
N GLY A 109 14.72 -1.34 -21.58
CA GLY A 109 15.13 -2.68 -21.16
C GLY A 109 16.03 -2.71 -19.91
N ASN A 110 15.99 -1.64 -19.09
CA ASN A 110 16.83 -1.53 -17.90
C ASN A 110 16.21 -2.17 -16.65
N VAL A 111 14.95 -2.61 -16.74
CA VAL A 111 14.21 -3.30 -15.66
C VAL A 111 13.41 -4.45 -16.24
N ASP A 112 13.27 -5.52 -15.46
CA ASP A 112 12.52 -6.72 -15.84
C ASP A 112 11.01 -6.56 -15.53
N ILE A 113 10.68 -5.78 -14.49
CA ILE A 113 9.31 -5.53 -14.03
C ILE A 113 9.18 -4.03 -13.71
N ALA A 114 8.10 -3.42 -14.17
CA ALA A 114 7.75 -2.04 -13.83
C ALA A 114 6.28 -1.94 -13.43
N LEU A 115 6.00 -1.31 -12.28
CA LEU A 115 4.63 -0.92 -11.91
C LEU A 115 4.27 0.36 -12.66
N THR A 116 3.15 0.38 -13.36
CA THR A 116 2.71 1.52 -14.16
C THR A 116 1.22 1.79 -14.00
N SER A 117 0.76 2.96 -14.41
CA SER A 117 -0.66 3.30 -14.45
C SER A 117 -1.36 2.66 -15.66
N ALA A 118 -2.70 2.63 -15.61
CA ALA A 118 -3.52 2.17 -16.72
C ALA A 118 -3.25 2.96 -18.01
N THR A 119 -2.97 4.26 -17.90
CA THR A 119 -2.71 5.13 -19.06
C THR A 119 -1.42 4.73 -19.80
N LEU A 120 -0.35 4.50 -19.06
CA LEU A 120 0.95 4.11 -19.65
C LEU A 120 0.96 2.63 -20.07
N ALA A 121 0.15 1.79 -19.41
CA ALA A 121 -0.01 0.37 -19.73
C ALA A 121 -0.64 0.11 -21.11
N THR A 122 -1.18 1.13 -21.78
CA THR A 122 -1.68 1.03 -23.16
C THR A 122 -0.56 1.06 -24.21
N THR A 123 0.66 1.40 -23.81
CA THR A 123 1.81 1.48 -24.71
C THR A 123 2.55 0.16 -24.74
N ASP A 124 2.66 -0.46 -25.89
CA ASP A 124 3.44 -1.69 -26.06
C ASP A 124 4.94 -1.41 -25.88
N ILE A 125 5.61 -2.28 -25.12
CA ILE A 125 7.05 -2.28 -24.93
C ILE A 125 7.59 -3.62 -25.44
N ASP A 126 8.53 -3.58 -26.38
CA ASP A 126 9.12 -4.77 -26.96
C ASP A 126 9.76 -5.67 -25.89
N GLY A 127 9.44 -6.95 -25.93
CA GLY A 127 9.90 -7.94 -24.96
C GLY A 127 9.20 -7.91 -23.60
N MET A 128 8.22 -7.04 -23.38
CA MET A 128 7.40 -6.98 -22.16
C MET A 128 5.93 -7.27 -22.44
N HIS A 129 5.19 -7.69 -21.44
CA HIS A 129 3.73 -7.80 -21.48
C HIS A 129 3.11 -7.13 -20.26
N VAL A 130 1.85 -6.74 -20.40
CA VAL A 130 1.10 -6.10 -19.32
C VAL A 130 0.32 -7.16 -18.53
N GLU A 131 0.61 -7.27 -17.24
CA GLU A 131 -0.19 -8.04 -16.30
C GLU A 131 -1.14 -7.10 -15.55
N LYS A 132 -2.44 -7.37 -15.65
CA LYS A 132 -3.46 -6.64 -14.90
C LYS A 132 -3.70 -7.35 -13.58
N VAL A 133 -3.47 -6.64 -12.49
CA VAL A 133 -3.73 -7.14 -11.15
C VAL A 133 -4.99 -6.47 -10.61
N ASP A 134 -5.99 -7.27 -10.26
CA ASP A 134 -7.19 -6.76 -9.64
C ASP A 134 -6.88 -6.18 -8.26
N SER A 135 -7.41 -5.01 -7.97
CA SER A 135 -7.28 -4.30 -6.70
C SER A 135 -8.65 -4.10 -6.06
N VAL A 136 -8.66 -3.92 -4.75
CA VAL A 136 -9.85 -3.47 -4.00
C VAL A 136 -9.98 -1.94 -4.00
N ASP A 137 -9.03 -1.25 -4.62
CA ASP A 137 -9.05 0.20 -4.73
C ASP A 137 -10.21 0.66 -5.59
N ASN A 138 -10.79 1.78 -5.22
CA ASN A 138 -11.76 2.48 -6.02
C ASN A 138 -11.25 3.87 -6.37
N ARG A 139 -11.66 4.38 -7.51
CA ARG A 139 -11.39 5.75 -7.90
C ARG A 139 -12.70 6.52 -7.93
N GLY A 140 -12.67 7.73 -7.38
CA GLY A 140 -13.87 8.54 -7.28
C GLY A 140 -13.57 9.97 -6.88
N ILE A 141 -14.62 10.79 -6.91
CA ILE A 141 -14.58 12.16 -6.43
C ILE A 141 -15.28 12.20 -5.08
N THR A 142 -14.56 12.59 -4.05
CA THR A 142 -15.13 12.81 -2.72
C THR A 142 -15.73 14.22 -2.66
N LEU A 143 -17.01 14.29 -2.34
CA LEU A 143 -17.73 15.56 -2.23
C LEU A 143 -18.05 15.85 -0.77
N PRO A 144 -17.65 17.03 -0.23
CA PRO A 144 -18.08 17.46 1.10
C PRO A 144 -19.60 17.48 1.23
N THR A 145 -20.11 16.93 2.32
CA THR A 145 -21.55 16.83 2.60
C THR A 145 -22.06 17.84 3.61
N VAL A 146 -21.16 18.63 4.21
CA VAL A 146 -21.46 19.67 5.17
C VAL A 146 -21.12 21.04 4.60
N PRO A 147 -21.80 22.13 5.07
CA PRO A 147 -21.45 23.49 4.65
C PRO A 147 -20.04 23.90 5.13
N ASP A 148 -19.46 24.86 4.43
CA ASP A 148 -18.21 25.50 4.86
C ASP A 148 -18.49 26.45 6.02
N GLU A 149 -18.06 26.08 7.22
CA GLU A 149 -18.13 26.89 8.43
C GLU A 149 -16.78 27.56 8.78
N GLY A 150 -15.85 27.58 7.85
CA GLY A 150 -14.50 28.11 8.08
C GLY A 150 -13.58 27.20 8.89
N LYS A 151 -13.96 25.94 9.11
CA LYS A 151 -13.16 24.96 9.83
C LYS A 151 -12.12 24.31 8.91
N THR A 152 -11.00 23.89 9.50
CA THR A 152 -9.95 23.13 8.82
C THR A 152 -9.62 21.86 9.57
N THR A 153 -9.05 20.87 8.88
CA THR A 153 -8.44 19.68 9.48
C THR A 153 -7.14 20.08 10.19
N GLU A 154 -6.53 19.16 10.94
CA GLU A 154 -5.21 19.33 11.55
C GLU A 154 -4.13 19.64 10.50
N ASP A 155 -4.27 19.10 9.30
CA ASP A 155 -3.37 19.34 8.15
C ASP A 155 -3.69 20.63 7.38
N GLY A 156 -4.65 21.45 7.81
CA GLY A 156 -5.01 22.73 7.21
C GLY A 156 -5.97 22.66 6.01
N TYR A 157 -6.54 21.50 5.67
CA TYR A 157 -7.54 21.39 4.60
C TYR A 157 -8.90 21.92 5.06
N LYS A 158 -9.59 22.66 4.19
CA LYS A 158 -10.95 23.14 4.47
C LYS A 158 -11.93 22.00 4.66
N ILE A 159 -12.76 22.11 5.69
CA ILE A 159 -13.87 21.19 5.94
C ILE A 159 -15.15 21.84 5.43
N GLY A 160 -15.85 21.10 4.55
CA GLY A 160 -17.13 21.54 4.01
C GLY A 160 -17.04 22.32 2.70
N ASN A 161 -18.19 22.47 2.04
CA ASN A 161 -18.35 23.22 0.80
C ASN A 161 -19.81 23.64 0.63
N ASN A 162 -20.07 24.93 0.39
CA ASN A 162 -21.42 25.50 0.33
C ASN A 162 -22.20 25.14 -0.96
N ILE A 163 -21.55 24.49 -1.92
CA ILE A 163 -22.20 24.00 -3.14
C ILE A 163 -22.53 22.51 -2.99
N THR A 164 -21.54 21.71 -2.66
CA THR A 164 -21.68 20.24 -2.59
C THR A 164 -22.36 19.77 -1.30
N CYS A 165 -22.53 20.60 -0.29
CA CYS A 165 -23.36 20.27 0.88
C CYS A 165 -24.83 20.03 0.51
N ASP A 166 -25.34 20.62 -0.59
CA ASP A 166 -26.67 20.32 -1.11
C ASP A 166 -26.69 18.92 -1.75
N VAL A 167 -27.58 18.07 -1.27
CA VAL A 167 -27.75 16.70 -1.79
C VAL A 167 -28.18 16.69 -3.26
N ASN A 168 -28.93 17.68 -3.71
CA ASN A 168 -29.41 17.74 -5.11
C ASN A 168 -28.25 18.05 -6.06
N VAL A 169 -27.31 18.90 -5.65
CA VAL A 169 -26.08 19.15 -6.39
C VAL A 169 -25.24 17.86 -6.53
N ARG A 170 -25.06 17.13 -5.43
CA ARG A 170 -24.35 15.84 -5.47
C ARG A 170 -25.05 14.82 -6.38
N LYS A 171 -26.39 14.74 -6.33
CA LYS A 171 -27.17 13.88 -7.24
C LYS A 171 -27.00 14.31 -8.69
N ALA A 172 -27.08 15.60 -8.99
CA ALA A 172 -26.88 16.11 -10.33
C ALA A 172 -25.50 15.74 -10.89
N LEU A 173 -24.45 15.87 -10.09
CA LEU A 173 -23.09 15.44 -10.47
C LEU A 173 -23.04 13.92 -10.75
N CYS A 174 -23.68 13.11 -9.89
CA CYS A 174 -23.73 11.65 -10.10
C CYS A 174 -24.45 11.25 -11.39
N TYR A 175 -25.45 12.01 -11.81
CA TYR A 175 -26.17 11.78 -13.07
C TYR A 175 -25.46 12.36 -14.29
N GLY A 176 -24.68 13.43 -14.11
CA GLY A 176 -23.98 14.10 -15.21
C GLY A 176 -22.63 13.46 -15.56
N ILE A 177 -22.07 12.61 -14.69
CA ILE A 177 -20.79 11.95 -14.93
C ILE A 177 -21.03 10.58 -15.58
N ASP A 178 -20.52 10.41 -16.79
CA ASP A 178 -20.46 9.08 -17.41
C ASP A 178 -19.32 8.27 -16.81
N ARG A 179 -19.70 7.33 -15.95
CA ARG A 179 -18.72 6.49 -15.24
C ARG A 179 -17.98 5.53 -16.17
N ASN A 180 -18.58 5.13 -17.29
CA ASN A 180 -17.94 4.21 -18.22
C ASN A 180 -16.75 4.89 -18.90
N GLN A 181 -16.87 6.19 -19.23
CA GLN A 181 -15.74 6.97 -19.78
C GLN A 181 -14.58 7.20 -18.80
N ILE A 182 -14.78 6.90 -17.50
CA ILE A 182 -13.71 7.01 -16.50
C ILE A 182 -12.99 5.66 -16.34
N ILE A 183 -13.66 4.57 -16.66
CA ILE A 183 -13.16 3.19 -16.49
C ILE A 183 -12.37 2.74 -17.72
N ASP A 184 -12.75 3.22 -18.92
CA ASP A 184 -12.09 2.96 -20.20
C ASP A 184 -10.77 3.76 -20.31
#